data_b0ee3877cb5ac5121175405d362b3ae5
#
_entry.id   b0ee3877cb5ac5121175405d362b3ae5
#
_cell.length_a   1.000
_cell.length_b   1.000
_cell.length_c   1.000
_cell.angle_alpha   90.00
_cell.angle_beta   90.00
_cell.angle_gamma   90.00
#
_symmetry.space_group_name_H-M   'P 1'
#
loop_
_entity.id
_entity.type
_entity.pdbx_description
1 polymer ?
#
loop_
_entity_poly.entity_id
_entity_poly.type
_entity_poly.pdbx_seq_one_letter_code
_entity_poly.pdbx_strand_id
1 'polypeptide(L)'
;MKYIITLLLVALLFSCQEKSTQEFLAFGDYRAELQISKTEVLPFTFKVKDANNLTVFNAEEKIEVNEIEYRNDSVFINMPVFEALLAAKIENQTLNGNFIIEGKGRVVPFTAKKSKTRFNVEAKAEANITGNWETLFSPDTAEDKYIAKGVFKQNGNQVTGTFLTETGDYRFLEGVVNGTDLKLSTFDGAHAFLFTGKVTDSTINGTFFSGNHWKEPFTAKRNANYKLPSANALTYLNEGYDSLAFTFPDANGNQVSLTDDRFKNKVVIVQ
;
A
#
# COMPACT_ATOMS: atom_id res chain seq x y z
N MET A 1 16.21 68.98 -3.70
CA MET A 1 15.51 68.01 -4.51
C MET A 1 16.36 66.75 -4.87
N LYS A 2 17.62 66.86 -5.27
CA LYS A 2 18.47 65.70 -5.62
C LYS A 2 18.65 64.66 -4.49
N TYR A 3 18.75 65.07 -3.23
CA TYR A 3 18.95 64.20 -2.08
C TYR A 3 17.67 63.47 -1.60
N ILE A 4 16.49 64.04 -1.89
CA ILE A 4 15.18 63.42 -1.55
C ILE A 4 14.91 62.26 -2.48
N ILE A 5 15.27 62.35 -3.75
CA ILE A 5 15.11 61.27 -4.75
C ILE A 5 16.04 60.09 -4.42
N THR A 6 17.29 60.36 -3.95
CA THR A 6 18.23 59.31 -3.56
C THR A 6 17.79 58.56 -2.29
N LEU A 7 17.13 59.23 -1.34
CA LEU A 7 16.58 58.62 -0.15
C LEU A 7 15.37 57.72 -0.45
N LEU A 8 14.54 58.13 -1.44
CA LEU A 8 13.40 57.31 -1.87
C LEU A 8 13.82 56.05 -2.66
N LEU A 9 14.93 56.10 -3.39
CA LEU A 9 15.46 54.96 -4.13
C LEU A 9 16.08 53.89 -3.21
N VAL A 10 16.66 54.30 -2.05
CA VAL A 10 17.22 53.36 -1.05
C VAL A 10 16.10 52.67 -0.24
N ALA A 11 14.95 53.33 -0.03
CA ALA A 11 13.81 52.74 0.66
C ALA A 11 13.11 51.62 -0.14
N LEU A 12 13.25 51.59 -1.47
CA LEU A 12 12.69 50.54 -2.34
C LEU A 12 13.50 49.24 -2.37
N LEU A 13 14.70 49.22 -1.78
CA LEU A 13 15.55 48.02 -1.70
C LEU A 13 15.30 47.18 -0.44
N PHE A 14 14.48 47.64 0.50
CA PHE A 14 13.93 46.78 1.56
C PHE A 14 12.67 46.03 1.07
N SER A 15 12.82 45.34 -0.04
CA SER A 15 11.86 44.27 -0.41
C SER A 15 11.93 43.23 0.71
N CYS A 16 10.84 43.05 1.42
CA CYS A 16 10.66 41.95 2.36
C CYS A 16 11.06 40.66 1.66
N GLN A 17 12.21 40.13 1.95
CA GLN A 17 12.50 38.75 1.75
C GLN A 17 11.63 38.01 2.77
N GLU A 18 10.45 37.53 2.35
CA GLU A 18 9.72 36.53 3.13
C GLU A 18 10.70 35.42 3.42
N LYS A 19 11.15 35.32 4.65
CA LYS A 19 11.83 34.12 5.13
C LYS A 19 10.82 33.00 4.98
N SER A 20 10.96 32.19 3.95
CA SER A 20 10.28 30.92 3.85
C SER A 20 10.63 30.13 5.10
N THR A 21 9.75 30.18 6.10
CA THR A 21 9.89 29.34 7.29
C THR A 21 9.58 27.93 6.85
N GLN A 22 10.55 27.02 7.04
CA GLN A 22 10.36 25.60 6.80
C GLN A 22 9.11 25.12 7.56
N GLU A 23 8.11 24.60 6.85
CA GLU A 23 6.94 24.01 7.45
C GLU A 23 7.15 22.52 7.71
N PHE A 24 6.81 22.06 8.91
CA PHE A 24 6.90 20.65 9.32
C PHE A 24 5.50 20.09 9.59
N LEU A 25 5.33 18.80 9.35
CA LEU A 25 4.12 18.09 9.73
C LEU A 25 3.98 18.06 11.26
N ALA A 26 2.81 18.46 11.76
CA ALA A 26 2.52 18.34 13.18
C ALA A 26 2.34 16.88 13.61
N PHE A 27 2.82 16.56 14.80
CA PHE A 27 2.72 15.22 15.37
C PHE A 27 1.28 14.73 15.47
N GLY A 28 1.10 13.43 15.30
CA GLY A 28 -0.19 12.76 15.48
C GLY A 28 -0.66 11.99 14.26
N ASP A 29 -1.92 11.58 14.31
CA ASP A 29 -2.50 10.67 13.34
C ASP A 29 -3.06 11.42 12.14
N TYR A 30 -2.80 10.89 10.95
CA TYR A 30 -3.29 11.37 9.66
C TYR A 30 -4.03 10.27 8.93
N ARG A 31 -5.08 10.67 8.23
CA ARG A 31 -5.73 9.88 7.19
C ARG A 31 -5.30 10.41 5.84
N ALA A 32 -4.74 9.52 5.04
CA ALA A 32 -4.34 9.75 3.67
C ALA A 32 -5.34 9.15 2.68
N GLU A 33 -5.40 9.71 1.49
CA GLU A 33 -6.22 9.25 0.37
C GLU A 33 -5.41 9.29 -0.92
N LEU A 34 -5.44 8.19 -1.67
CA LEU A 34 -4.97 8.12 -3.05
C LEU A 34 -6.19 8.11 -3.97
N GLN A 35 -6.25 9.02 -4.95
CA GLN A 35 -7.33 9.07 -5.95
C GLN A 35 -7.07 8.02 -7.02
N ILE A 36 -7.57 6.80 -6.83
CA ILE A 36 -7.29 5.66 -7.72
C ILE A 36 -8.22 5.58 -8.94
N SER A 37 -9.39 6.24 -8.88
CA SER A 37 -10.29 6.40 -10.03
C SER A 37 -11.11 7.68 -9.90
N LYS A 38 -11.99 7.95 -10.84
CA LYS A 38 -12.90 9.12 -10.76
C LYS A 38 -13.84 9.07 -9.55
N THR A 39 -14.16 7.88 -9.06
CA THR A 39 -15.16 7.64 -8.00
C THR A 39 -14.60 7.00 -6.74
N GLU A 40 -13.40 6.40 -6.79
CA GLU A 40 -12.85 5.66 -5.67
C GLU A 40 -11.54 6.28 -5.17
N VAL A 41 -11.47 6.42 -3.85
CA VAL A 41 -10.27 6.79 -3.13
C VAL A 41 -9.82 5.60 -2.26
N LEU A 42 -8.51 5.39 -2.20
CA LEU A 42 -7.89 4.41 -1.33
C LEU A 42 -7.40 5.12 -0.06
N PRO A 43 -8.06 4.92 1.09
CA PRO A 43 -7.60 5.50 2.33
C PRO A 43 -6.54 4.61 3.00
N PHE A 44 -5.58 5.25 3.64
CA PHE A 44 -4.69 4.62 4.61
C PHE A 44 -4.40 5.58 5.76
N THR A 45 -3.80 5.09 6.85
CA THR A 45 -3.48 5.93 8.00
C THR A 45 -1.99 5.87 8.31
N PHE A 46 -1.45 7.00 8.76
CA PHE A 46 -0.11 7.07 9.28
C PHE A 46 -0.04 7.99 10.50
N LYS A 47 0.98 7.81 11.33
CA LYS A 47 1.23 8.65 12.50
C LYS A 47 2.59 9.31 12.38
N VAL A 48 2.62 10.64 12.41
CA VAL A 48 3.84 11.43 12.52
C VAL A 48 4.31 11.39 13.98
N LYS A 49 5.51 10.86 14.22
CA LYS A 49 6.15 10.74 15.53
C LYS A 49 7.02 11.96 15.86
N ASP A 50 7.76 12.41 14.86
CA ASP A 50 8.61 13.60 14.86
C ASP A 50 8.85 14.08 13.42
N ALA A 51 9.72 15.07 13.22
CA ALA A 51 9.97 15.61 11.89
C ALA A 51 10.53 14.57 10.88
N ASN A 52 11.24 13.55 11.36
CA ASN A 52 11.94 12.59 10.51
C ASN A 52 11.35 11.19 10.56
N ASN A 53 10.32 10.95 11.38
CA ASN A 53 9.78 9.62 11.61
C ASN A 53 8.26 9.61 11.57
N LEU A 54 7.71 8.70 10.77
CA LEU A 54 6.29 8.34 10.79
C LEU A 54 6.11 6.82 10.70
N THR A 55 4.92 6.35 11.04
CA THR A 55 4.54 4.94 10.91
C THR A 55 3.28 4.85 10.08
N VAL A 56 3.29 4.05 9.02
CA VAL A 56 2.10 3.65 8.26
C VAL A 56 1.49 2.41 8.92
N PHE A 57 0.16 2.33 8.97
CA PHE A 57 -0.57 1.23 9.59
C PHE A 57 -1.42 0.48 8.58
N ASN A 58 -1.42 -0.86 8.66
CA ASN A 58 -2.32 -1.74 7.93
C ASN A 58 -2.69 -2.90 8.88
N ALA A 59 -3.83 -2.82 9.53
CA ALA A 59 -4.22 -3.77 10.59
C ALA A 59 -3.10 -3.91 11.66
N GLU A 60 -2.52 -5.11 11.82
CA GLU A 60 -1.38 -5.35 12.73
C GLU A 60 -0.02 -4.93 12.17
N GLU A 61 0.11 -4.70 10.86
CA GLU A 61 1.36 -4.26 10.23
C GLU A 61 1.67 -2.80 10.55
N LYS A 62 2.94 -2.55 10.86
CA LYS A 62 3.50 -1.22 11.10
C LYS A 62 4.73 -1.03 10.24
N ILE A 63 4.70 -0.04 9.36
CA ILE A 63 5.82 0.28 8.49
C ILE A 63 6.44 1.58 9.00
N GLU A 64 7.65 1.46 9.54
CA GLU A 64 8.42 2.61 10.00
C GLU A 64 9.06 3.31 8.81
N VAL A 65 8.86 4.63 8.72
CA VAL A 65 9.39 5.48 7.66
C VAL A 65 10.23 6.57 8.29
N ASN A 66 11.49 6.65 7.91
CA ASN A 66 12.48 7.59 8.47
C ASN A 66 13.25 8.37 7.39
N GLU A 67 12.90 8.22 6.13
CA GLU A 67 13.47 8.99 5.03
C GLU A 67 12.47 10.10 4.63
N ILE A 68 12.44 11.18 5.43
CA ILE A 68 11.54 12.32 5.25
C ILE A 68 12.37 13.57 5.05
N GLU A 69 12.17 14.24 3.93
CA GLU A 69 12.79 15.50 3.59
C GLU A 69 11.74 16.62 3.54
N TYR A 70 12.13 17.80 4.01
CA TYR A 70 11.31 19.01 3.92
C TYR A 70 12.04 20.06 3.08
N ARG A 71 11.33 20.68 2.15
CA ARG A 71 11.85 21.75 1.31
C ARG A 71 10.80 22.86 1.23
N ASN A 72 11.04 23.97 1.90
CA ASN A 72 10.10 25.09 2.03
C ASN A 72 8.73 24.64 2.60
N ASP A 73 7.67 24.72 1.80
CA ASP A 73 6.30 24.33 2.11
C ASP A 73 5.99 22.86 1.76
N SER A 74 6.98 22.06 1.40
CA SER A 74 6.79 20.73 0.83
C SER A 74 7.48 19.65 1.65
N VAL A 75 6.89 18.46 1.68
CA VAL A 75 7.43 17.24 2.27
C VAL A 75 7.57 16.14 1.23
N PHE A 76 8.66 15.39 1.33
CA PHE A 76 9.02 14.25 0.50
C PHE A 76 9.24 13.05 1.43
N ILE A 77 8.40 12.04 1.32
CA ILE A 77 8.42 10.87 2.18
C ILE A 77 8.77 9.66 1.32
N ASN A 78 10.01 9.17 1.43
CA ASN A 78 10.47 7.98 0.73
C ASN A 78 10.03 6.73 1.48
N MET A 79 9.41 5.80 0.78
CA MET A 79 8.98 4.53 1.36
C MET A 79 10.17 3.57 1.48
N PRO A 80 10.33 2.89 2.63
CA PRO A 80 11.61 2.25 3.00
C PRO A 80 11.98 1.01 2.17
N VAL A 81 11.02 0.32 1.55
CA VAL A 81 11.27 -0.98 0.88
C VAL A 81 11.17 -0.87 -0.64
N PHE A 82 10.43 0.10 -1.13
CA PHE A 82 10.09 0.23 -2.54
C PHE A 82 10.42 1.65 -3.00
N GLU A 83 10.89 1.79 -4.22
CA GLU A 83 11.21 3.09 -4.84
C GLU A 83 9.93 3.91 -5.07
N ALA A 84 9.28 4.29 -3.99
CA ALA A 84 8.04 5.03 -3.98
C ALA A 84 8.14 6.26 -3.09
N LEU A 85 7.54 7.34 -3.55
CA LEU A 85 7.61 8.67 -2.95
C LEU A 85 6.21 9.25 -2.75
N LEU A 86 5.94 9.77 -1.56
CA LEU A 86 4.83 10.71 -1.33
C LEU A 86 5.42 12.12 -1.35
N ALA A 87 5.15 12.88 -2.39
CA ALA A 87 5.58 14.27 -2.53
C ALA A 87 4.37 15.21 -2.42
N ALA A 88 4.35 16.09 -1.43
CA ALA A 88 3.20 16.94 -1.17
C ALA A 88 3.57 18.31 -0.61
N LYS A 89 2.73 19.31 -0.89
CA LYS A 89 2.71 20.60 -0.18
C LYS A 89 2.00 20.46 1.15
N ILE A 90 2.49 21.18 2.15
CA ILE A 90 1.89 21.30 3.46
C ILE A 90 1.11 22.62 3.48
N GLU A 91 -0.20 22.56 3.66
CA GLU A 91 -1.07 23.73 3.75
C GLU A 91 -2.00 23.55 4.95
N ASN A 92 -1.81 24.32 6.01
CA ASN A 92 -2.60 24.21 7.24
C ASN A 92 -2.69 22.77 7.80
N GLN A 93 -1.55 22.07 7.81
CA GLN A 93 -1.43 20.65 8.23
C GLN A 93 -2.22 19.66 7.35
N THR A 94 -2.63 20.07 6.17
CA THR A 94 -3.15 19.20 5.09
C THR A 94 -2.05 19.00 4.07
N LEU A 95 -1.93 17.77 3.58
CA LEU A 95 -1.03 17.43 2.48
C LEU A 95 -1.80 17.36 1.18
N ASN A 96 -1.27 18.00 0.13
CA ASN A 96 -1.79 17.92 -1.23
C ASN A 96 -0.64 17.66 -2.19
N GLY A 97 -0.68 16.56 -2.92
CA GLY A 97 0.41 16.17 -3.80
C GLY A 97 0.19 14.88 -4.55
N ASN A 98 1.24 14.09 -4.67
CA ASN A 98 1.23 12.86 -5.45
C ASN A 98 1.97 11.71 -4.75
N PHE A 99 1.47 10.52 -4.93
CA PHE A 99 2.17 9.26 -4.75
C PHE A 99 2.82 8.88 -6.08
N ILE A 100 4.12 8.63 -6.08
CA ILE A 100 4.95 8.47 -7.27
C ILE A 100 5.73 7.16 -7.18
N ILE A 101 5.71 6.34 -8.23
CA ILE A 101 6.60 5.19 -8.43
C ILE A 101 7.34 5.43 -9.73
N GLU A 102 8.56 5.98 -9.66
CA GLU A 102 9.34 6.43 -10.83
C GLU A 102 9.60 5.29 -11.81
N GLY A 103 10.10 4.14 -11.33
CA GLY A 103 10.43 2.98 -12.16
C GLY A 103 9.24 2.39 -12.94
N LYS A 104 8.01 2.79 -12.60
CA LYS A 104 6.78 2.36 -13.28
C LYS A 104 6.04 3.52 -13.97
N GLY A 105 6.57 4.74 -13.92
CA GLY A 105 5.92 5.94 -14.46
C GLY A 105 4.54 6.21 -13.85
N ARG A 106 4.31 5.81 -12.58
CA ARG A 106 3.00 5.98 -11.92
C ARG A 106 2.97 7.24 -11.10
N VAL A 107 1.91 8.02 -11.29
CA VAL A 107 1.60 9.19 -10.49
C VAL A 107 0.13 9.13 -10.10
N VAL A 108 -0.14 9.15 -8.78
CA VAL A 108 -1.50 9.09 -8.21
C VAL A 108 -1.71 10.29 -7.31
N PRO A 109 -2.76 11.10 -7.50
CA PRO A 109 -3.05 12.21 -6.61
C PRO A 109 -3.19 11.74 -5.16
N PHE A 110 -2.54 12.46 -4.26
CA PHE A 110 -2.43 12.16 -2.85
C PHE A 110 -2.88 13.34 -2.01
N THR A 111 -3.69 13.07 -1.00
CA THR A 111 -4.04 14.04 0.05
C THR A 111 -3.93 13.39 1.42
N ALA A 112 -3.63 14.18 2.46
CA ALA A 112 -3.73 13.70 3.83
C ALA A 112 -4.14 14.83 4.79
N LYS A 113 -4.89 14.48 5.84
CA LYS A 113 -5.33 15.38 6.89
C LYS A 113 -5.36 14.70 8.26
N LYS A 114 -5.35 15.48 9.32
CA LYS A 114 -5.46 14.97 10.70
C LYS A 114 -6.73 14.14 10.87
N SER A 115 -6.57 12.86 11.15
CA SER A 115 -7.65 11.92 11.49
C SER A 115 -7.06 10.58 11.94
N LYS A 116 -7.79 9.87 12.83
CA LYS A 116 -7.49 8.48 13.21
C LYS A 116 -8.33 7.46 12.43
N THR A 117 -9.33 7.91 11.72
CA THR A 117 -10.35 7.06 11.11
C THR A 117 -10.00 6.79 9.65
N ARG A 118 -9.71 5.54 9.30
CA ARG A 118 -9.44 5.12 7.93
C ARG A 118 -10.70 5.17 7.06
N PHE A 119 -11.81 4.56 7.53
CA PHE A 119 -13.11 4.53 6.87
C PHE A 119 -14.19 5.10 7.78
N ASN A 120 -15.06 5.92 7.24
CA ASN A 120 -16.25 6.37 7.93
C ASN A 120 -17.28 5.23 7.98
N VAL A 121 -18.02 5.13 9.09
CA VAL A 121 -19.09 4.17 9.28
C VAL A 121 -20.36 4.95 9.63
N GLU A 122 -21.41 4.77 8.84
CA GLU A 122 -22.69 5.45 8.97
C GLU A 122 -23.82 4.51 9.39
N ALA A 123 -23.66 3.21 9.08
CA ALA A 123 -24.61 2.18 9.41
C ALA A 123 -23.94 0.98 10.10
N LYS A 124 -24.68 0.29 10.96
CA LYS A 124 -24.24 -0.98 11.54
C LYS A 124 -24.08 -2.02 10.43
N ALA A 125 -23.06 -2.89 10.54
CA ALA A 125 -22.89 -4.02 9.65
C ALA A 125 -24.12 -4.95 9.67
N GLU A 126 -24.66 -5.25 8.49
CA GLU A 126 -25.80 -6.14 8.30
C GLU A 126 -25.36 -7.59 8.08
N ALA A 127 -24.08 -7.84 7.82
CA ALA A 127 -23.51 -9.16 7.65
C ALA A 127 -22.22 -9.29 8.48
N ASN A 128 -21.88 -10.53 8.85
CA ASN A 128 -20.60 -10.86 9.47
C ASN A 128 -19.76 -11.70 8.52
N ILE A 129 -18.62 -11.16 8.06
CA ILE A 129 -17.75 -11.82 7.10
C ILE A 129 -16.59 -12.60 7.74
N THR A 130 -16.55 -12.74 9.06
CA THR A 130 -15.54 -13.56 9.73
C THR A 130 -15.50 -14.97 9.17
N GLY A 131 -14.30 -15.47 8.87
CA GLY A 131 -14.07 -16.85 8.41
C GLY A 131 -13.40 -16.93 7.04
N ASN A 132 -13.50 -18.12 6.43
CA ASN A 132 -12.88 -18.43 5.15
C ASN A 132 -13.87 -18.27 3.99
N TRP A 133 -13.35 -17.76 2.87
CA TRP A 133 -14.10 -17.45 1.67
C TRP A 133 -13.41 -18.04 0.45
N GLU A 134 -14.11 -18.85 -0.30
CA GLU A 134 -13.72 -19.30 -1.64
C GLU A 134 -13.95 -18.14 -2.61
N THR A 135 -12.87 -17.62 -3.16
CA THR A 135 -12.87 -16.37 -3.94
C THR A 135 -12.38 -16.63 -5.35
N LEU A 136 -13.02 -15.98 -6.31
CA LEU A 136 -12.67 -16.02 -7.72
C LEU A 136 -12.52 -14.58 -8.21
N PHE A 137 -11.32 -14.24 -8.68
CA PHE A 137 -11.03 -12.99 -9.34
C PHE A 137 -11.25 -13.11 -10.84
N SER A 138 -11.63 -12.02 -11.51
CA SER A 138 -11.93 -11.94 -12.94
C SER A 138 -12.81 -13.09 -13.45
N PRO A 139 -13.99 -13.37 -12.82
CA PRO A 139 -14.78 -14.57 -13.10
C PRO A 139 -15.22 -14.70 -14.56
N ASP A 140 -15.34 -13.58 -15.29
CA ASP A 140 -15.86 -13.51 -16.65
C ASP A 140 -14.74 -13.49 -17.72
N THR A 141 -13.45 -13.45 -17.33
CA THR A 141 -12.30 -13.38 -18.24
C THR A 141 -11.40 -14.59 -18.03
N ALA A 142 -11.35 -15.49 -18.99
CA ALA A 142 -10.64 -16.77 -18.83
C ALA A 142 -9.14 -16.61 -18.60
N GLU A 143 -8.52 -15.65 -19.28
CA GLU A 143 -7.06 -15.39 -19.20
C GLU A 143 -6.64 -14.76 -17.86
N ASP A 144 -7.52 -13.95 -17.26
CA ASP A 144 -7.21 -13.22 -16.02
C ASP A 144 -7.77 -13.91 -14.76
N LYS A 145 -8.50 -15.02 -14.95
CA LYS A 145 -9.17 -15.74 -13.86
C LYS A 145 -8.18 -16.44 -12.94
N TYR A 146 -8.29 -16.20 -11.64
CA TYR A 146 -7.53 -16.94 -10.63
C TYR A 146 -8.34 -17.10 -9.33
N ILE A 147 -7.98 -18.15 -8.58
CA ILE A 147 -8.60 -18.49 -7.32
C ILE A 147 -7.87 -17.85 -6.16
N ALA A 148 -8.62 -17.56 -5.10
CA ALA A 148 -8.06 -17.08 -3.85
C ALA A 148 -8.88 -17.60 -2.66
N LYS A 149 -8.27 -17.52 -1.48
CA LYS A 149 -8.90 -17.77 -0.20
C LYS A 149 -8.95 -16.47 0.60
N GLY A 150 -10.14 -15.89 0.74
CA GLY A 150 -10.36 -14.80 1.69
C GLY A 150 -10.32 -15.33 3.13
N VAL A 151 -9.61 -14.65 4.01
CA VAL A 151 -9.55 -14.95 5.45
C VAL A 151 -9.78 -13.67 6.22
N PHE A 152 -10.93 -13.54 6.86
CA PHE A 152 -11.32 -12.30 7.53
C PHE A 152 -11.68 -12.50 9.00
N LYS A 153 -11.45 -11.45 9.78
CA LYS A 153 -11.94 -11.26 11.15
C LYS A 153 -12.74 -9.96 11.19
N GLN A 154 -13.94 -10.01 11.75
CA GLN A 154 -14.81 -8.84 11.90
C GLN A 154 -15.17 -8.63 13.37
N ASN A 155 -15.06 -7.38 13.82
CA ASN A 155 -15.52 -6.93 15.13
C ASN A 155 -16.41 -5.68 14.96
N GLY A 156 -17.71 -5.84 15.14
CA GLY A 156 -18.67 -4.81 14.78
C GLY A 156 -18.60 -4.48 13.29
N ASN A 157 -18.27 -3.24 12.95
CA ASN A 157 -18.07 -2.83 11.56
C ASN A 157 -16.63 -3.06 11.06
N GLN A 158 -15.66 -3.17 11.98
CA GLN A 158 -14.24 -3.28 11.62
C GLN A 158 -13.91 -4.66 11.08
N VAL A 159 -13.16 -4.70 9.99
CA VAL A 159 -12.70 -5.93 9.33
C VAL A 159 -11.19 -5.86 9.13
N THR A 160 -10.52 -6.96 9.43
CA THR A 160 -9.13 -7.20 9.05
C THR A 160 -9.01 -8.56 8.36
N GLY A 161 -7.99 -8.74 7.53
CA GLY A 161 -7.76 -10.02 6.86
C GLY A 161 -6.90 -9.88 5.62
N THR A 162 -7.02 -10.87 4.74
CA THR A 162 -6.32 -10.91 3.45
C THR A 162 -7.02 -11.86 2.48
N PHE A 163 -6.63 -11.79 1.21
CA PHE A 163 -6.83 -12.87 0.25
C PHE A 163 -5.51 -13.58 0.01
N LEU A 164 -5.48 -14.88 0.22
CA LEU A 164 -4.36 -15.76 -0.12
C LEU A 164 -4.58 -16.26 -1.54
N THR A 165 -3.54 -16.25 -2.36
CA THR A 165 -3.54 -16.81 -3.72
C THR A 165 -2.55 -17.96 -3.82
N GLU A 166 -2.44 -18.60 -4.97
CA GLU A 166 -1.44 -19.64 -5.22
C GLU A 166 0.00 -19.11 -5.23
N THR A 167 0.18 -17.81 -5.48
CA THR A 167 1.51 -17.18 -5.66
C THR A 167 1.84 -16.12 -4.61
N GLY A 168 0.94 -15.84 -3.66
CA GLY A 168 1.17 -14.82 -2.62
C GLY A 168 -0.11 -14.43 -1.90
N ASP A 169 -0.12 -13.24 -1.31
CA ASP A 169 -1.26 -12.68 -0.59
C ASP A 169 -1.48 -11.19 -0.92
N TYR A 170 -2.62 -10.68 -0.47
CA TYR A 170 -2.98 -9.26 -0.63
C TYR A 170 -2.63 -8.41 0.60
N ARG A 171 -1.56 -8.79 1.30
CA ARG A 171 -1.03 -8.04 2.44
C ARG A 171 -2.03 -7.98 3.62
N PHE A 172 -1.79 -7.06 4.53
CA PHE A 172 -2.64 -6.79 5.69
C PHE A 172 -3.76 -5.83 5.32
N LEU A 173 -4.94 -6.35 5.03
CA LEU A 173 -6.11 -5.54 4.71
C LEU A 173 -6.81 -5.07 5.99
N GLU A 174 -7.18 -3.80 6.02
CA GLU A 174 -8.00 -3.20 7.07
C GLU A 174 -9.16 -2.43 6.44
N GLY A 175 -10.34 -2.54 7.06
CA GLY A 175 -11.50 -1.82 6.56
C GLY A 175 -12.77 -2.03 7.36
N VAL A 176 -13.90 -1.92 6.68
CA VAL A 176 -15.21 -1.95 7.32
C VAL A 176 -16.28 -2.64 6.47
N VAL A 177 -17.29 -3.18 7.17
CA VAL A 177 -18.61 -3.41 6.59
C VAL A 177 -19.53 -2.30 7.12
N ASN A 178 -20.08 -1.48 6.22
CA ASN A 178 -21.00 -0.38 6.51
C ASN A 178 -22.36 -0.67 5.87
N GLY A 179 -23.36 -1.09 6.68
CA GLY A 179 -24.56 -1.74 6.17
C GLY A 179 -24.19 -3.04 5.45
N THR A 180 -24.38 -3.09 4.14
CA THR A 180 -23.94 -4.18 3.24
C THR A 180 -22.69 -3.86 2.44
N ASP A 181 -22.11 -2.66 2.60
CA ASP A 181 -20.94 -2.22 1.84
C ASP A 181 -19.63 -2.64 2.51
N LEU A 182 -18.82 -3.41 1.81
CA LEU A 182 -17.46 -3.76 2.20
C LEU A 182 -16.47 -2.78 1.58
N LYS A 183 -15.55 -2.26 2.39
CA LYS A 183 -14.34 -1.56 1.92
C LYS A 183 -13.14 -2.02 2.72
N LEU A 184 -12.09 -2.48 2.02
CA LEU A 184 -10.80 -2.87 2.63
C LEU A 184 -9.69 -2.18 1.87
N SER A 185 -8.65 -1.73 2.55
CA SER A 185 -7.47 -1.16 1.91
C SER A 185 -6.17 -1.57 2.61
N THR A 186 -5.07 -1.50 1.86
CA THR A 186 -3.70 -1.55 2.37
C THR A 186 -2.82 -0.63 1.56
N PHE A 187 -1.76 -0.10 2.18
CA PHE A 187 -0.75 0.72 1.53
C PHE A 187 0.61 0.47 2.20
N ASP A 188 1.59 0.02 1.43
CA ASP A 188 2.95 -0.25 1.91
C ASP A 188 4.05 0.48 1.10
N GLY A 189 3.64 1.32 0.15
CA GLY A 189 4.56 2.03 -0.76
C GLY A 189 4.69 1.37 -2.14
N ALA A 190 4.59 0.03 -2.25
CA ALA A 190 4.54 -0.67 -3.54
C ALA A 190 3.11 -1.04 -3.90
N HIS A 191 2.37 -1.53 -2.89
CA HIS A 191 1.01 -1.99 -3.03
C HIS A 191 0.06 -0.92 -2.48
N ALA A 192 -0.85 -0.49 -3.32
CA ALA A 192 -1.95 0.39 -3.00
C ALA A 192 -3.24 -0.32 -3.41
N PHE A 193 -3.77 -1.19 -2.52
CA PHE A 193 -4.90 -2.05 -2.81
C PHE A 193 -6.18 -1.55 -2.14
N LEU A 194 -7.26 -1.49 -2.92
CA LEU A 194 -8.60 -1.24 -2.44
C LEU A 194 -9.54 -2.34 -2.93
N PHE A 195 -10.31 -2.89 -2.01
CA PHE A 195 -11.42 -3.80 -2.29
C PHE A 195 -12.71 -3.12 -1.90
N THR A 196 -13.68 -3.09 -2.81
CA THR A 196 -15.02 -2.60 -2.55
C THR A 196 -16.03 -3.70 -2.92
N GLY A 197 -17.14 -3.79 -2.23
CA GLY A 197 -18.14 -4.81 -2.59
C GLY A 197 -19.42 -4.76 -1.78
N LYS A 198 -20.37 -5.59 -2.17
CA LYS A 198 -21.59 -5.89 -1.41
C LYS A 198 -21.44 -7.24 -0.74
N VAL A 199 -21.82 -7.31 0.52
CA VAL A 199 -21.71 -8.53 1.34
C VAL A 199 -23.08 -9.00 1.84
N THR A 200 -23.18 -10.32 1.93
CA THR A 200 -24.20 -11.03 2.70
C THR A 200 -23.46 -11.98 3.65
N ASP A 201 -24.20 -12.75 4.46
CA ASP A 201 -23.58 -13.78 5.31
C ASP A 201 -22.92 -14.93 4.51
N SER A 202 -23.23 -15.07 3.23
CA SER A 202 -22.77 -16.18 2.39
C SER A 202 -22.05 -15.77 1.12
N THR A 203 -22.16 -14.51 0.68
CA THR A 203 -21.56 -14.04 -0.59
C THR A 203 -20.89 -12.67 -0.44
N ILE A 204 -19.85 -12.44 -1.24
CA ILE A 204 -19.27 -11.13 -1.49
C ILE A 204 -19.16 -10.97 -3.01
N ASN A 205 -19.63 -9.83 -3.53
CA ASN A 205 -19.44 -9.45 -4.92
C ASN A 205 -18.81 -8.06 -4.95
N GLY A 206 -17.68 -7.93 -5.59
CA GLY A 206 -16.91 -6.70 -5.48
C GLY A 206 -15.96 -6.42 -6.61
N THR A 207 -15.18 -5.35 -6.41
CA THR A 207 -14.13 -4.91 -7.30
C THR A 207 -12.85 -4.71 -6.51
N PHE A 208 -11.77 -5.24 -7.03
CA PHE A 208 -10.40 -4.98 -6.59
C PHE A 208 -9.76 -3.89 -7.45
N PHE A 209 -9.01 -3.01 -6.81
CA PHE A 209 -8.21 -1.97 -7.45
C PHE A 209 -6.77 -2.08 -6.98
N SER A 210 -5.82 -2.10 -7.92
CA SER A 210 -4.40 -1.93 -7.66
C SER A 210 -3.95 -0.54 -8.13
N GLY A 211 -3.87 0.40 -7.19
CA GLY A 211 -3.62 1.80 -7.53
C GLY A 211 -4.60 2.33 -8.56
N ASN A 212 -4.11 3.18 -9.47
CA ASN A 212 -4.90 3.74 -10.57
C ASN A 212 -4.70 3.01 -11.92
N HIS A 213 -4.02 1.85 -11.91
CA HIS A 213 -3.59 1.16 -13.15
C HIS A 213 -4.29 -0.17 -13.42
N TRP A 214 -4.91 -0.78 -12.41
CA TRP A 214 -5.63 -2.04 -12.56
C TRP A 214 -6.90 -2.08 -11.73
N LYS A 215 -7.94 -2.67 -12.29
CA LYS A 215 -9.17 -3.03 -11.59
C LYS A 215 -9.75 -4.31 -12.18
N GLU A 216 -10.33 -5.14 -11.31
CA GLU A 216 -11.00 -6.37 -11.72
C GLU A 216 -12.14 -6.73 -10.78
N PRO A 217 -13.20 -7.41 -11.27
CA PRO A 217 -14.26 -7.93 -10.42
C PRO A 217 -13.77 -9.13 -9.63
N PHE A 218 -14.38 -9.37 -8.47
CA PHE A 218 -14.26 -10.63 -7.75
C PHE A 218 -15.60 -11.07 -7.15
N THR A 219 -15.73 -12.36 -6.99
CA THR A 219 -16.84 -12.99 -6.28
C THR A 219 -16.30 -13.91 -5.20
N ALA A 220 -16.99 -14.00 -4.06
CA ALA A 220 -16.62 -14.93 -3.02
C ALA A 220 -17.85 -15.59 -2.41
N LYS A 221 -17.70 -16.86 -2.04
CA LYS A 221 -18.69 -17.65 -1.30
C LYS A 221 -18.10 -18.11 0.02
N ARG A 222 -18.89 -18.04 1.08
CA ARG A 222 -18.44 -18.56 2.37
C ARG A 222 -18.19 -20.07 2.27
N ASN A 223 -16.97 -20.48 2.59
CA ASN A 223 -16.57 -21.88 2.59
C ASN A 223 -15.51 -22.13 3.66
N ALA A 224 -15.96 -22.58 4.85
CA ALA A 224 -15.08 -22.79 6.00
C ALA A 224 -13.94 -23.80 5.73
N ASN A 225 -14.17 -24.74 4.84
CA ASN A 225 -13.23 -25.83 4.52
C ASN A 225 -12.41 -25.57 3.27
N TYR A 226 -12.58 -24.40 2.62
CA TYR A 226 -11.84 -24.08 1.40
C TYR A 226 -10.34 -24.07 1.62
N LYS A 227 -9.62 -24.72 0.73
CA LYS A 227 -8.16 -24.80 0.69
C LYS A 227 -7.69 -24.50 -0.72
N LEU A 228 -6.67 -23.69 -0.84
CA LEU A 228 -5.92 -23.53 -2.09
C LEU A 228 -5.18 -24.83 -2.40
N PRO A 229 -4.82 -25.08 -3.68
CA PRO A 229 -3.87 -26.11 -4.04
C PRO A 229 -2.59 -26.03 -3.20
N SER A 230 -1.95 -27.17 -2.99
CA SER A 230 -0.70 -27.22 -2.26
C SER A 230 0.38 -26.40 -2.98
N ALA A 231 1.12 -25.55 -2.25
CA ALA A 231 2.27 -24.82 -2.82
C ALA A 231 3.30 -25.78 -3.46
N ASN A 232 3.40 -27.02 -2.95
CA ASN A 232 4.26 -28.08 -3.52
C ASN A 232 3.74 -28.62 -4.88
N ALA A 233 2.51 -28.32 -5.27
CA ALA A 233 1.97 -28.68 -6.58
C ALA A 233 2.30 -27.65 -7.66
N LEU A 234 2.75 -26.45 -7.29
CA LEU A 234 3.08 -25.35 -8.19
C LEU A 234 4.53 -25.39 -8.68
N THR A 235 5.42 -26.06 -7.93
CA THR A 235 6.84 -26.13 -8.22
C THR A 235 7.30 -27.56 -8.12
N TYR A 236 7.85 -28.11 -9.19
CA TYR A 236 8.35 -29.48 -9.30
C TYR A 236 9.57 -29.55 -10.20
N LEU A 237 10.35 -30.60 -10.07
CA LEU A 237 11.45 -30.87 -10.99
C LEU A 237 10.90 -31.32 -12.35
N ASN A 238 11.50 -30.86 -13.43
CA ASN A 238 11.16 -31.34 -14.76
C ASN A 238 11.43 -32.85 -14.88
N GLU A 239 10.71 -33.50 -15.76
CA GLU A 239 10.90 -34.93 -16.03
C GLU A 239 12.37 -35.25 -16.38
N GLY A 240 12.93 -36.30 -15.77
CA GLY A 240 14.31 -36.69 -15.93
C GLY A 240 15.31 -36.05 -14.95
N TYR A 241 14.85 -35.23 -14.01
CA TYR A 241 15.68 -34.65 -12.95
C TYR A 241 15.26 -35.17 -11.57
N ASP A 242 16.24 -35.75 -10.84
CA ASP A 242 16.02 -36.27 -9.48
C ASP A 242 16.30 -35.21 -8.38
N SER A 243 16.99 -34.12 -8.74
CA SER A 243 17.33 -33.04 -7.83
C SER A 243 17.51 -31.72 -8.55
N LEU A 244 17.32 -30.61 -7.84
CA LEU A 244 17.72 -29.31 -8.32
C LEU A 244 19.25 -29.20 -8.28
N ALA A 245 19.87 -28.99 -9.44
CA ALA A 245 21.31 -28.83 -9.57
C ALA A 245 21.65 -27.69 -10.52
N PHE A 246 22.58 -26.85 -10.11
CA PHE A 246 23.14 -25.81 -10.97
C PHE A 246 24.57 -25.48 -10.54
N THR A 247 25.31 -24.88 -11.47
CA THR A 247 26.61 -24.27 -11.21
C THR A 247 26.67 -22.94 -11.91
N PHE A 248 26.86 -21.84 -11.20
CA PHE A 248 26.93 -20.48 -11.72
C PHE A 248 28.16 -19.74 -11.13
N PRO A 249 28.72 -18.76 -11.87
CA PRO A 249 29.77 -17.92 -11.32
C PRO A 249 29.19 -16.93 -10.28
N ASP A 250 29.91 -16.69 -9.19
CA ASP A 250 29.65 -15.59 -8.27
C ASP A 250 30.12 -14.24 -8.86
N ALA A 251 29.96 -13.15 -8.14
CA ALA A 251 30.39 -11.82 -8.56
C ALA A 251 31.90 -11.70 -8.82
N ASN A 252 32.73 -12.63 -8.30
CA ASN A 252 34.17 -12.68 -8.49
C ASN A 252 34.58 -13.69 -9.60
N GLY A 253 33.61 -14.34 -10.25
CA GLY A 253 33.84 -15.34 -11.28
C GLY A 253 34.11 -16.76 -10.77
N ASN A 254 34.03 -17.02 -9.45
CA ASN A 254 34.19 -18.37 -8.90
C ASN A 254 32.93 -19.20 -9.13
N GLN A 255 33.11 -20.45 -9.56
CA GLN A 255 31.98 -21.36 -9.77
C GLN A 255 31.36 -21.74 -8.42
N VAL A 256 30.03 -21.63 -8.33
CA VAL A 256 29.21 -21.98 -7.17
C VAL A 256 28.21 -23.04 -7.57
N SER A 257 28.27 -24.21 -6.89
CA SER A 257 27.33 -25.31 -7.10
C SER A 257 26.52 -25.57 -5.83
N LEU A 258 25.27 -26.01 -5.99
CA LEU A 258 24.46 -26.48 -4.84
C LEU A 258 25.10 -27.68 -4.11
N THR A 259 26.00 -28.41 -4.77
CA THR A 259 26.74 -29.53 -4.20
C THR A 259 27.96 -29.14 -3.37
N ASP A 260 28.31 -27.83 -3.32
CA ASP A 260 29.46 -27.35 -2.54
C ASP A 260 29.31 -27.66 -1.05
N ASP A 261 30.41 -28.00 -0.41
CA ASP A 261 30.45 -28.34 1.03
C ASP A 261 29.87 -27.22 1.94
N ARG A 262 29.97 -25.97 1.51
CA ARG A 262 29.40 -24.80 2.21
C ARG A 262 27.88 -24.87 2.39
N PHE A 263 27.17 -25.64 1.56
CA PHE A 263 25.71 -25.80 1.59
C PHE A 263 25.27 -27.09 2.30
N LYS A 264 26.16 -27.97 2.65
CA LYS A 264 25.82 -29.24 3.36
C LYS A 264 25.10 -28.95 4.67
N ASN A 265 23.98 -29.64 4.89
CA ASN A 265 23.12 -29.52 6.07
C ASN A 265 22.54 -28.09 6.28
N LYS A 266 22.39 -27.32 5.22
CA LYS A 266 21.78 -26.00 5.27
C LYS A 266 20.53 -25.95 4.40
N VAL A 267 19.56 -25.11 4.80
CA VAL A 267 18.49 -24.68 3.91
C VAL A 267 19.08 -23.64 2.96
N VAL A 268 18.94 -23.85 1.67
CA VAL A 268 19.42 -22.94 0.63
C VAL A 268 18.20 -22.32 -0.03
N ILE A 269 18.15 -20.99 -0.06
CA ILE A 269 17.15 -20.22 -0.81
C ILE A 269 17.80 -19.87 -2.16
N VAL A 270 17.11 -20.23 -3.25
CA VAL A 270 17.49 -19.89 -4.63
C VAL A 270 16.46 -18.90 -5.14
N GLN A 271 16.94 -17.72 -5.54
CA GLN A 271 16.08 -16.61 -5.98
C GLN A 271 16.46 -16.22 -7.41
#